data_0e3a555e0156b85d391318505c48dfb9
#
_entry.id   0e3a555e0156b85d391318505c48dfb9
#
_cell.length_a   1.000
_cell.length_b   1.000
_cell.length_c   1.000
_cell.angle_alpha   90.00
_cell.angle_beta   90.00
_cell.angle_gamma   90.00
#
_symmetry.space_group_name_H-M   'P 1'
#
loop_
_entity.id
_entity.type
_entity.pdbx_description
1 polymer ?
#
loop_
_entity_poly.entity_id
_entity_poly.type
_entity_poly.pdbx_seq_one_letter_code
_entity_poly.pdbx_strand_id
1 'polypeptide(L)'
;MNIAYLTHDTPDVFYRVGQYLDYLHSNDLSTSILRTPNDFYKRFHTFKALSHYDVVVIQRKLFNAFWRSLLKKYARSLILDIDDAIMFSSDEQSFRSRTRLSRYEKMVGLCDHIIVGNSYLKDITHEICPHASVTIIPTVVDPSLYPVKVHMENQPLVIGWIGSAPTIKYLDLVQHVLREVIRSHENIIFRIISNEFPEWGWVEKKPWAREQEIQDVLGFDIGIM
;
A
#
# COMPACT_ATOMS: atom_id res chain seq x y z
N MET A 1 -14.95 21.78 -2.30
CA MET A 1 -13.83 21.38 -3.17
C MET A 1 -13.98 19.91 -3.53
N ASN A 2 -13.83 19.56 -4.82
CA ASN A 2 -14.01 18.19 -5.31
C ASN A 2 -12.65 17.52 -5.53
N ILE A 3 -12.41 16.40 -4.88
CA ILE A 3 -11.15 15.65 -4.93
C ILE A 3 -11.37 14.29 -5.58
N ALA A 4 -10.57 13.93 -6.58
CA ALA A 4 -10.53 12.60 -7.14
C ALA A 4 -9.28 11.86 -6.64
N TYR A 5 -9.46 10.67 -6.08
CA TYR A 5 -8.38 9.74 -5.81
C TYR A 5 -8.28 8.73 -6.95
N LEU A 6 -7.25 8.84 -7.77
CA LEU A 6 -6.98 7.93 -8.89
C LEU A 6 -6.14 6.75 -8.39
N THR A 7 -6.78 5.61 -8.19
CA THR A 7 -6.19 4.46 -7.49
C THR A 7 -6.17 3.20 -8.35
N HIS A 8 -5.55 2.15 -7.81
CA HIS A 8 -5.79 0.76 -8.17
C HIS A 8 -6.79 0.12 -7.23
N ASP A 9 -7.28 -1.05 -7.61
CA ASP A 9 -8.15 -1.88 -6.77
C ASP A 9 -7.27 -2.76 -5.87
N THR A 10 -6.73 -2.15 -4.80
CA THR A 10 -5.88 -2.81 -3.82
C THR A 10 -6.33 -2.51 -2.39
N PRO A 11 -6.10 -3.41 -1.43
CA PRO A 11 -6.41 -3.17 -0.01
C PRO A 11 -5.79 -1.88 0.55
N ASP A 12 -4.63 -1.47 0.01
CA ASP A 12 -3.87 -0.28 0.43
C ASP A 12 -4.67 1.02 0.30
N VAL A 13 -5.65 1.06 -0.62
CA VAL A 13 -6.53 2.23 -0.80
C VAL A 13 -7.25 2.58 0.50
N PHE A 14 -7.59 1.58 1.32
CA PHE A 14 -8.23 1.85 2.59
C PHE A 14 -7.33 2.63 3.55
N TYR A 15 -6.10 2.17 3.75
CA TYR A 15 -5.17 2.76 4.73
C TYR A 15 -4.65 4.14 4.34
N ARG A 16 -4.64 4.47 3.03
CA ARG A 16 -4.18 5.78 2.54
C ARG A 16 -5.31 6.74 2.19
N VAL A 17 -6.51 6.23 1.91
CA VAL A 17 -7.63 7.04 1.44
C VAL A 17 -8.90 6.72 2.21
N GLY A 18 -9.33 5.46 2.24
CA GLY A 18 -10.65 5.06 2.71
C GLY A 18 -10.96 5.49 4.14
N GLN A 19 -10.02 5.31 5.06
CA GLN A 19 -10.19 5.66 6.47
C GLN A 19 -10.32 7.17 6.73
N TYR A 20 -9.99 8.03 5.77
CA TYR A 20 -10.07 9.49 5.90
C TYR A 20 -11.31 10.09 5.26
N LEU A 21 -12.11 9.30 4.53
CA LEU A 21 -13.24 9.84 3.74
C LEU A 21 -14.26 10.56 4.61
N ASP A 22 -14.63 9.98 5.74
CA ASP A 22 -15.60 10.59 6.67
C ASP A 22 -15.08 11.92 7.24
N TYR A 23 -13.79 11.96 7.59
CA TYR A 23 -13.14 13.19 8.05
C TYR A 23 -13.10 14.26 6.95
N LEU A 24 -12.78 13.87 5.72
CA LEU A 24 -12.77 14.80 4.58
C LEU A 24 -14.18 15.35 4.28
N HIS A 25 -15.19 14.49 4.30
CA HIS A 25 -16.58 14.89 4.10
C HIS A 25 -17.08 15.84 5.21
N SER A 26 -16.71 15.60 6.47
CA SER A 26 -17.07 16.48 7.59
C SER A 26 -16.40 17.86 7.52
N ASN A 27 -15.37 18.01 6.68
CA ASN A 27 -14.69 19.28 6.39
C ASN A 27 -15.09 19.87 5.01
N ASP A 28 -16.28 19.58 4.52
CA ASP A 28 -16.84 20.09 3.26
C ASP A 28 -16.00 19.74 2.00
N LEU A 29 -15.25 18.63 2.05
CA LEU A 29 -14.51 18.10 0.91
C LEU A 29 -15.29 16.95 0.26
N SER A 30 -15.71 17.13 -0.97
CA SER A 30 -16.32 16.05 -1.75
C SER A 30 -15.24 15.18 -2.36
N THR A 31 -15.27 13.87 -2.10
CA THR A 31 -14.26 12.94 -2.55
C THR A 31 -14.84 11.84 -3.45
N SER A 32 -14.07 11.42 -4.45
CA SER A 32 -14.42 10.31 -5.34
C SER A 32 -13.23 9.39 -5.53
N ILE A 33 -13.42 8.10 -5.35
CA ILE A 33 -12.39 7.10 -5.66
C ILE A 33 -12.61 6.63 -7.09
N LEU A 34 -11.66 6.97 -7.96
CA LEU A 34 -11.64 6.59 -9.37
C LEU A 34 -10.64 5.46 -9.58
N ARG A 35 -11.15 4.28 -9.94
CA ARG A 35 -10.29 3.15 -10.30
C ARG A 35 -9.72 3.36 -11.69
N THR A 36 -8.44 3.07 -11.88
CA THR A 36 -7.78 3.10 -13.18
C THR A 36 -8.09 1.81 -13.95
N PRO A 37 -8.98 1.81 -14.96
CA PRO A 37 -9.32 0.59 -15.68
C PRO A 37 -8.15 0.05 -16.49
N ASN A 38 -8.13 -1.27 -16.72
CA ASN A 38 -7.16 -1.88 -17.63
C ASN A 38 -7.52 -1.65 -19.11
N ASP A 39 -8.80 -1.55 -19.41
CA ASP A 39 -9.30 -1.23 -20.74
C ASP A 39 -8.92 0.19 -21.17
N PHE A 40 -8.42 0.32 -22.39
CA PHE A 40 -7.93 1.59 -22.91
C PHE A 40 -9.02 2.67 -23.00
N TYR A 41 -10.20 2.34 -23.54
CA TYR A 41 -11.29 3.30 -23.73
C TYR A 41 -11.89 3.75 -22.41
N LYS A 42 -12.14 2.81 -21.51
CA LYS A 42 -12.64 3.12 -20.15
C LYS A 42 -11.64 4.01 -19.41
N ARG A 43 -10.34 3.70 -19.48
CA ARG A 43 -9.28 4.52 -18.90
C ARG A 43 -9.23 5.92 -19.50
N PHE A 44 -9.36 6.04 -20.83
CA PHE A 44 -9.40 7.35 -21.51
C PHE A 44 -10.57 8.20 -21.00
N HIS A 45 -11.76 7.61 -20.86
CA HIS A 45 -12.93 8.30 -20.31
C HIS A 45 -12.72 8.70 -18.84
N THR A 46 -12.12 7.83 -18.01
CA THR A 46 -11.75 8.16 -16.63
C THR A 46 -10.83 9.38 -16.59
N PHE A 47 -9.79 9.43 -17.45
CA PHE A 47 -8.87 10.57 -17.49
C PHE A 47 -9.56 11.87 -17.99
N LYS A 48 -10.45 11.77 -18.94
CA LYS A 48 -11.24 12.93 -19.41
C LYS A 48 -12.14 13.49 -18.30
N ALA A 49 -12.71 12.63 -17.46
CA ALA A 49 -13.56 13.03 -16.34
C ALA A 49 -12.79 13.75 -15.21
N LEU A 50 -11.44 13.69 -15.18
CA LEU A 50 -10.64 14.42 -14.19
C LEU A 50 -10.85 15.94 -14.25
N SER A 51 -11.30 16.48 -15.38
CA SER A 51 -11.62 17.90 -15.52
C SER A 51 -12.78 18.40 -14.62
N HIS A 52 -13.55 17.50 -14.04
CA HIS A 52 -14.64 17.82 -13.10
C HIS A 52 -14.16 17.99 -11.64
N TYR A 53 -12.89 17.72 -11.38
CA TYR A 53 -12.30 17.77 -10.03
C TYR A 53 -11.34 18.96 -9.90
N ASP A 54 -11.29 19.51 -8.69
CA ASP A 54 -10.36 20.59 -8.36
C ASP A 54 -8.96 20.06 -8.12
N VAL A 55 -8.87 18.88 -7.47
CA VAL A 55 -7.61 18.19 -7.17
C VAL A 55 -7.72 16.72 -7.55
N VAL A 56 -6.68 16.20 -8.16
CA VAL A 56 -6.52 14.77 -8.47
C VAL A 56 -5.32 14.22 -7.70
N VAL A 57 -5.58 13.30 -6.78
CA VAL A 57 -4.55 12.59 -6.02
C VAL A 57 -4.30 11.25 -6.71
N ILE A 58 -3.07 11.05 -7.19
CA ILE A 58 -2.63 9.82 -7.86
C ILE A 58 -1.94 8.94 -6.84
N GLN A 59 -2.54 7.80 -6.51
CA GLN A 59 -1.95 6.87 -5.55
C GLN A 59 -1.07 5.84 -6.23
N ARG A 60 0.23 5.82 -5.86
CA ARG A 60 1.22 4.77 -6.18
C ARG A 60 1.33 4.42 -7.68
N LYS A 61 1.01 5.34 -8.61
CA LYS A 61 1.01 5.04 -10.05
C LYS A 61 1.99 5.87 -10.85
N LEU A 62 2.83 5.18 -11.61
CA LEU A 62 3.74 5.79 -12.58
C LEU A 62 3.20 5.61 -14.00
N PHE A 63 2.61 6.66 -14.55
CA PHE A 63 2.04 6.65 -15.89
C PHE A 63 3.11 6.83 -16.99
N ASN A 64 2.87 6.22 -18.16
CA ASN A 64 3.67 6.46 -19.36
C ASN A 64 3.39 7.85 -19.97
N ALA A 65 4.13 8.23 -21.00
CA ALA A 65 4.06 9.56 -21.59
C ALA A 65 2.64 9.94 -22.08
N PHE A 66 1.92 9.00 -22.70
CA PHE A 66 0.58 9.22 -23.20
C PHE A 66 -0.40 9.58 -22.06
N TRP A 67 -0.45 8.77 -21.00
CA TRP A 67 -1.33 9.03 -19.86
C TRP A 67 -0.94 10.29 -19.08
N ARG A 68 0.37 10.59 -18.97
CA ARG A 68 0.82 11.85 -18.38
C ARG A 68 0.35 13.08 -19.18
N SER A 69 0.35 13.01 -20.51
CA SER A 69 -0.17 14.11 -21.32
C SER A 69 -1.67 14.36 -21.10
N LEU A 70 -2.43 13.29 -20.85
CA LEU A 70 -3.85 13.43 -20.51
C LEU A 70 -4.05 13.98 -19.09
N LEU A 71 -3.24 13.56 -18.10
CA LEU A 71 -3.26 14.17 -16.77
C LEU A 71 -3.01 15.68 -16.87
N LYS A 72 -1.94 16.10 -17.57
CA LYS A 72 -1.64 17.52 -17.78
C LYS A 72 -2.77 18.27 -18.47
N LYS A 73 -3.50 17.60 -19.36
CA LYS A 73 -4.59 18.22 -20.14
C LYS A 73 -5.86 18.38 -19.32
N TYR A 74 -6.21 17.40 -18.48
CA TYR A 74 -7.54 17.32 -17.87
C TYR A 74 -7.56 17.61 -16.36
N ALA A 75 -6.46 17.37 -15.64
CA ALA A 75 -6.43 17.70 -14.22
C ALA A 75 -6.05 19.17 -14.01
N ARG A 76 -6.70 19.83 -13.04
CA ARG A 76 -6.40 21.21 -12.63
C ARG A 76 -5.23 21.28 -11.69
N SER A 77 -5.23 20.40 -10.69
CA SER A 77 -4.11 20.21 -9.75
C SER A 77 -3.86 18.73 -9.55
N LEU A 78 -2.57 18.36 -9.48
CA LEU A 78 -2.11 16.99 -9.38
C LEU A 78 -1.28 16.82 -8.12
N ILE A 79 -1.62 15.81 -7.32
CA ILE A 79 -0.84 15.35 -6.18
C ILE A 79 -0.44 13.90 -6.44
N LEU A 80 0.83 13.56 -6.22
CA LEU A 80 1.28 12.16 -6.23
C LEU A 80 1.44 11.69 -4.78
N ASP A 81 0.71 10.64 -4.40
CA ASP A 81 0.78 10.01 -3.09
C ASP A 81 1.51 8.67 -3.18
N ILE A 82 2.58 8.50 -2.39
CA ILE A 82 3.38 7.28 -2.35
C ILE A 82 3.74 6.90 -0.91
N ASP A 83 3.58 5.65 -0.59
CA ASP A 83 3.98 5.03 0.69
C ASP A 83 5.08 3.98 0.51
N ASP A 84 5.28 3.50 -0.73
CA ASP A 84 6.33 2.57 -1.12
C ASP A 84 7.31 3.19 -2.12
N ALA A 85 8.51 2.61 -2.19
CA ALA A 85 9.56 3.02 -3.12
C ALA A 85 9.27 2.55 -4.57
N ILE A 86 8.14 3.00 -5.13
CA ILE A 86 7.63 2.59 -6.46
C ILE A 86 8.57 2.92 -7.63
N MET A 87 9.56 3.80 -7.42
CA MET A 87 10.61 4.12 -8.37
C MET A 87 11.57 2.94 -8.59
N PHE A 88 11.63 2.01 -7.63
CA PHE A 88 12.43 0.79 -7.74
C PHE A 88 11.55 -0.40 -8.15
N SER A 89 12.21 -1.48 -8.62
CA SER A 89 11.55 -2.75 -8.89
C SER A 89 11.60 -3.66 -7.66
N SER A 90 10.61 -4.50 -7.47
CA SER A 90 10.67 -5.61 -6.51
C SER A 90 11.54 -6.78 -7.00
N ASP A 91 12.00 -6.75 -8.23
CA ASP A 91 12.91 -7.72 -8.80
C ASP A 91 14.35 -7.28 -8.54
N GLU A 92 15.13 -8.13 -7.86
CA GLU A 92 16.53 -7.86 -7.48
C GLU A 92 17.43 -7.60 -8.69
N GLN A 93 17.18 -8.30 -9.82
CA GLN A 93 17.97 -8.14 -11.06
C GLN A 93 17.71 -6.79 -11.74
N SER A 94 16.54 -6.21 -11.56
CA SER A 94 16.13 -4.95 -12.17
C SER A 94 15.81 -3.85 -11.14
N PHE A 95 16.31 -3.96 -9.90
CA PHE A 95 15.97 -3.07 -8.78
C PHE A 95 16.04 -1.58 -9.17
N ARG A 96 17.12 -1.13 -9.83
CA ARG A 96 17.28 0.24 -10.35
C ARG A 96 16.86 0.35 -11.82
N SER A 97 15.63 0.02 -12.14
CA SER A 97 15.09 0.16 -13.49
C SER A 97 15.13 1.62 -13.96
N ARG A 98 15.94 1.93 -14.98
CA ARG A 98 16.01 3.28 -15.59
C ARG A 98 14.63 3.75 -16.07
N THR A 99 13.81 2.83 -16.55
CA THR A 99 12.44 3.15 -17.01
C THR A 99 11.56 3.59 -15.85
N ARG A 100 11.61 2.91 -14.69
CA ARG A 100 10.82 3.28 -13.50
C ARG A 100 11.30 4.60 -12.92
N LEU A 101 12.61 4.78 -12.76
CA LEU A 101 13.20 6.04 -12.29
C LEU A 101 12.80 7.21 -13.17
N SER A 102 12.94 7.07 -14.51
CA SER A 102 12.54 8.13 -15.46
C SER A 102 11.03 8.41 -15.44
N ARG A 103 10.19 7.39 -15.23
CA ARG A 103 8.75 7.62 -15.07
C ARG A 103 8.43 8.35 -13.76
N TYR A 104 9.12 7.99 -12.67
CA TYR A 104 8.97 8.63 -11.38
C TYR A 104 9.35 10.11 -11.45
N GLU A 105 10.55 10.41 -11.93
CA GLU A 105 11.03 11.78 -12.17
C GLU A 105 10.01 12.62 -12.96
N LYS A 106 9.51 12.07 -14.07
CA LYS A 106 8.50 12.76 -14.90
C LYS A 106 7.12 12.86 -14.26
N MET A 107 6.75 11.96 -13.34
CA MET A 107 5.52 12.09 -12.57
C MET A 107 5.68 13.16 -11.48
N VAL A 108 6.78 13.16 -10.75
CA VAL A 108 7.10 14.18 -9.75
C VAL A 108 7.13 15.58 -10.39
N GLY A 109 7.81 15.73 -11.54
CA GLY A 109 7.87 17.00 -12.27
C GLY A 109 6.55 17.44 -12.91
N LEU A 110 5.54 16.56 -12.99
CA LEU A 110 4.19 16.88 -13.46
C LEU A 110 3.26 17.34 -12.34
N CYS A 111 3.47 16.83 -11.12
CA CYS A 111 2.60 17.06 -9.98
C CYS A 111 2.95 18.36 -9.25
N ASP A 112 1.94 19.07 -8.77
CA ASP A 112 2.09 20.30 -7.99
C ASP A 112 2.62 19.99 -6.58
N HIS A 113 2.32 18.80 -6.06
CA HIS A 113 2.73 18.37 -4.74
C HIS A 113 2.92 16.84 -4.66
N ILE A 114 3.82 16.42 -3.77
CA ILE A 114 4.09 15.01 -3.51
C ILE A 114 3.82 14.70 -2.04
N ILE A 115 3.03 13.69 -1.77
CA ILE A 115 2.85 13.11 -0.44
C ILE A 115 3.66 11.84 -0.35
N VAL A 116 4.45 11.70 0.69
CA VAL A 116 5.28 10.50 0.92
C VAL A 116 5.03 9.92 2.30
N GLY A 117 5.18 8.60 2.45
CA GLY A 117 4.90 7.89 3.70
C GLY A 117 5.97 8.10 4.79
N ASN A 118 7.22 8.48 4.45
CA ASN A 118 8.32 8.59 5.41
C ASN A 118 9.46 9.48 4.88
N SER A 119 10.46 9.74 5.76
CA SER A 119 11.62 10.57 5.43
C SER A 119 12.49 9.98 4.33
N TYR A 120 12.68 8.65 4.31
CA TYR A 120 13.45 7.97 3.27
C TYR A 120 12.87 8.24 1.86
N LEU A 121 11.55 8.17 1.70
CA LEU A 121 10.89 8.49 0.43
C LEU A 121 11.01 9.97 0.07
N LYS A 122 10.97 10.86 1.08
CA LYS A 122 11.22 12.29 0.87
C LYS A 122 12.64 12.55 0.37
N ASP A 123 13.64 11.95 1.01
CA ASP A 123 15.05 12.15 0.67
C ASP A 123 15.34 11.65 -0.76
N ILE A 124 14.89 10.45 -1.11
CA ILE A 124 14.99 9.92 -2.48
C ILE A 124 14.25 10.80 -3.49
N THR A 125 13.08 11.33 -3.13
CA THR A 125 12.35 12.23 -4.03
C THR A 125 13.16 13.49 -4.31
N HIS A 126 13.80 14.07 -3.29
CA HIS A 126 14.66 15.25 -3.46
C HIS A 126 15.97 14.94 -4.17
N GLU A 127 16.55 13.73 -4.00
CA GLU A 127 17.70 13.30 -4.80
C GLU A 127 17.38 13.24 -6.30
N ILE A 128 16.18 12.78 -6.66
CA ILE A 128 15.75 12.67 -8.05
C ILE A 128 15.22 14.01 -8.59
N CYS A 129 14.49 14.76 -7.77
CA CYS A 129 13.84 16.02 -8.11
C CYS A 129 14.05 17.04 -6.97
N PRO A 130 15.17 17.78 -6.93
CA PRO A 130 15.56 18.64 -5.80
C PRO A 130 14.57 19.76 -5.45
N HIS A 131 13.75 20.18 -6.42
CA HIS A 131 12.78 21.28 -6.25
C HIS A 131 11.34 20.79 -6.02
N ALA A 132 11.13 19.49 -5.84
CA ALA A 132 9.78 18.95 -5.60
C ALA A 132 9.22 19.46 -4.26
N SER A 133 7.95 19.87 -4.26
CA SER A 133 7.23 20.17 -3.03
C SER A 133 6.76 18.85 -2.40
N VAL A 134 7.29 18.52 -1.21
CA VAL A 134 7.08 17.20 -0.58
C VAL A 134 6.61 17.36 0.86
N THR A 135 5.51 16.67 1.21
CA THR A 135 5.03 16.52 2.59
C THR A 135 5.06 15.05 3.02
N ILE A 136 5.48 14.79 4.24
CA ILE A 136 5.42 13.46 4.84
C ILE A 136 4.06 13.29 5.51
N ILE A 137 3.28 12.32 5.05
CA ILE A 137 2.06 11.84 5.70
C ILE A 137 2.20 10.32 5.86
N PRO A 138 2.51 9.81 7.06
CA PRO A 138 2.67 8.38 7.29
C PRO A 138 1.41 7.60 6.99
N THR A 139 1.56 6.34 6.59
CA THR A 139 0.44 5.39 6.60
C THR A 139 0.18 5.01 8.06
N VAL A 140 -1.04 5.23 8.53
CA VAL A 140 -1.43 4.96 9.90
C VAL A 140 -2.63 4.01 9.94
N VAL A 141 -2.85 3.40 11.08
CA VAL A 141 -4.06 2.64 11.39
C VAL A 141 -4.88 3.39 12.44
N ASP A 142 -6.18 3.27 12.39
CA ASP A 142 -7.06 3.80 13.43
C ASP A 142 -7.03 2.87 14.65
N PRO A 143 -6.42 3.28 15.78
CA PRO A 143 -6.30 2.42 16.94
C PRO A 143 -7.64 2.06 17.58
N SER A 144 -8.71 2.81 17.30
CA SER A 144 -10.05 2.48 17.80
C SER A 144 -10.63 1.20 17.21
N LEU A 145 -10.12 0.80 16.04
CA LEU A 145 -10.50 -0.44 15.35
C LEU A 145 -9.74 -1.67 15.87
N TYR A 146 -8.64 -1.46 16.60
CA TYR A 146 -7.73 -2.53 17.05
C TYR A 146 -7.73 -2.60 18.59
N PRO A 147 -8.62 -3.37 19.20
CA PRO A 147 -8.62 -3.55 20.65
C PRO A 147 -7.32 -4.22 21.12
N VAL A 148 -6.90 -3.88 22.33
CA VAL A 148 -5.73 -4.49 22.95
C VAL A 148 -6.06 -5.94 23.29
N LYS A 149 -5.23 -6.89 22.82
CA LYS A 149 -5.35 -8.30 23.14
C LYS A 149 -4.97 -8.53 24.61
N VAL A 150 -5.80 -9.29 25.32
CA VAL A 150 -5.45 -9.87 26.62
C VAL A 150 -4.90 -11.27 26.37
N HIS A 151 -3.62 -11.48 26.68
CA HIS A 151 -3.00 -12.80 26.57
C HIS A 151 -3.48 -13.72 27.69
N MET A 152 -3.88 -14.93 27.33
CA MET A 152 -4.36 -15.93 28.30
C MET A 152 -3.29 -16.99 28.52
N GLU A 153 -3.01 -17.30 29.79
CA GLU A 153 -2.19 -18.45 30.15
C GLU A 153 -2.88 -19.75 29.72
N ASN A 154 -2.10 -20.76 29.39
CA ASN A 154 -2.55 -22.11 28.97
C ASN A 154 -3.18 -22.23 27.56
N GLN A 155 -3.02 -21.24 26.70
CA GLN A 155 -3.31 -21.36 25.26
C GLN A 155 -2.01 -21.47 24.45
N PRO A 156 -2.02 -22.09 23.25
CA PRO A 156 -0.85 -22.04 22.38
C PRO A 156 -0.47 -20.61 22.05
N LEU A 157 0.81 -20.28 22.14
CA LEU A 157 1.36 -19.01 21.67
C LEU A 157 1.36 -18.99 20.14
N VAL A 158 0.71 -18.00 19.55
CA VAL A 158 0.58 -17.88 18.09
C VAL A 158 1.57 -16.85 17.59
N ILE A 159 2.59 -17.30 16.87
CA ILE A 159 3.42 -16.44 16.04
C ILE A 159 2.70 -16.27 14.70
N GLY A 160 2.37 -15.04 14.31
CA GLY A 160 1.57 -14.77 13.13
C GLY A 160 2.28 -13.94 12.09
N TRP A 161 2.00 -14.24 10.84
CA TRP A 161 2.35 -13.40 9.70
C TRP A 161 1.12 -13.17 8.83
N ILE A 162 0.89 -11.93 8.43
CA ILE A 162 -0.15 -11.54 7.48
C ILE A 162 0.47 -10.78 6.33
N GLY A 163 0.18 -11.20 5.10
CA GLY A 163 0.75 -10.54 3.93
C GLY A 163 0.22 -11.07 2.61
N SER A 164 0.64 -10.44 1.53
CA SER A 164 0.23 -10.79 0.17
C SER A 164 1.11 -11.89 -0.43
N ALA A 165 0.58 -12.63 -1.42
CA ALA A 165 1.28 -13.68 -2.13
C ALA A 165 2.71 -13.31 -2.61
N PRO A 166 2.98 -12.13 -3.20
CA PRO A 166 4.33 -11.76 -3.61
C PRO A 166 5.34 -11.63 -2.48
N THR A 167 4.90 -11.49 -1.22
CA THR A 167 5.77 -11.31 -0.06
C THR A 167 6.04 -12.61 0.71
N ILE A 168 5.32 -13.70 0.39
CA ILE A 168 5.54 -15.03 0.99
C ILE A 168 7.00 -15.50 0.84
N LYS A 169 7.64 -15.20 -0.28
CA LYS A 169 9.05 -15.55 -0.54
C LYS A 169 10.02 -15.04 0.54
N TYR A 170 9.68 -13.99 1.26
CA TYR A 170 10.52 -13.48 2.34
C TYR A 170 10.45 -14.33 3.60
N LEU A 171 9.36 -15.09 3.78
CA LEU A 171 9.27 -16.08 4.87
C LEU A 171 10.27 -17.23 4.68
N ASP A 172 10.67 -17.54 3.43
CA ASP A 172 11.66 -18.57 3.16
C ASP A 172 13.02 -18.27 3.81
N LEU A 173 13.36 -16.98 3.98
CA LEU A 173 14.59 -16.52 4.63
C LEU A 173 14.65 -16.92 6.12
N VAL A 174 13.50 -16.99 6.79
CA VAL A 174 13.37 -17.29 8.23
C VAL A 174 12.75 -18.65 8.51
N GLN A 175 12.37 -19.40 7.47
CA GLN A 175 11.70 -20.70 7.58
C GLN A 175 12.40 -21.66 8.54
N HIS A 176 13.73 -21.79 8.41
CA HIS A 176 14.51 -22.72 9.22
C HIS A 176 14.48 -22.36 10.72
N VAL A 177 14.57 -21.06 11.04
CA VAL A 177 14.48 -20.56 12.42
C VAL A 177 13.09 -20.80 13.00
N LEU A 178 12.03 -20.45 12.26
CA LEU A 178 10.65 -20.66 12.69
C LEU A 178 10.35 -22.14 12.95
N ARG A 179 10.83 -23.00 12.08
CA ARG A 179 10.66 -24.46 12.23
C ARG A 179 11.41 -25.01 13.46
N GLU A 180 12.59 -24.48 13.76
CA GLU A 180 13.35 -24.86 14.95
C GLU A 180 12.63 -24.42 16.23
N VAL A 181 12.13 -23.17 16.28
CA VAL A 181 11.37 -22.64 17.41
C VAL A 181 10.14 -23.52 17.70
N ILE A 182 9.36 -23.86 16.67
CA ILE A 182 8.15 -24.70 16.84
C ILE A 182 8.49 -26.11 17.29
N ARG A 183 9.60 -26.67 16.82
CA ARG A 183 10.05 -28.02 17.27
C ARG A 183 10.54 -28.02 18.70
N SER A 184 11.14 -26.95 19.18
CA SER A 184 11.69 -26.80 20.50
C SER A 184 10.65 -26.46 21.58
N HIS A 185 9.44 -26.07 21.18
CA HIS A 185 8.39 -25.60 22.09
C HIS A 185 7.04 -26.19 21.67
N GLU A 186 6.52 -27.11 22.44
CA GLU A 186 5.29 -27.87 22.13
C GLU A 186 4.03 -27.00 22.06
N ASN A 187 4.06 -25.80 22.66
CA ASN A 187 2.88 -24.92 22.75
C ASN A 187 2.99 -23.67 21.88
N ILE A 188 3.66 -23.76 20.72
CA ILE A 188 3.78 -22.67 19.75
C ILE A 188 3.17 -23.08 18.39
N ILE A 189 2.38 -22.19 17.83
CA ILE A 189 1.80 -22.31 16.49
C ILE A 189 2.34 -21.17 15.61
N PHE A 190 2.74 -21.49 14.37
CA PHE A 190 2.99 -20.47 13.37
C PHE A 190 1.80 -20.39 12.41
N ARG A 191 1.16 -19.22 12.36
CA ARG A 191 -0.02 -18.95 11.53
C ARG A 191 0.33 -18.00 10.40
N ILE A 192 -0.01 -18.37 9.17
CA ILE A 192 0.11 -17.56 7.98
C ILE A 192 -1.29 -17.14 7.52
N ILE A 193 -1.51 -15.83 7.38
CA ILE A 193 -2.74 -15.26 6.81
C ILE A 193 -2.41 -14.65 5.45
N SER A 194 -2.93 -15.24 4.38
CA SER A 194 -2.65 -14.83 3.00
C SER A 194 -3.68 -15.43 2.04
N ASN A 195 -3.64 -15.00 0.77
CA ASN A 195 -4.43 -15.62 -0.31
C ASN A 195 -3.69 -16.79 -0.98
N GLU A 196 -2.39 -16.91 -0.76
CA GLU A 196 -1.55 -18.03 -1.19
C GLU A 196 -0.68 -18.48 -0.02
N PHE A 197 -0.17 -19.72 -0.07
CA PHE A 197 0.57 -20.30 1.05
C PHE A 197 1.79 -21.06 0.55
N PRO A 198 2.87 -21.08 1.34
CA PRO A 198 3.99 -21.98 1.06
C PRO A 198 3.57 -23.45 1.29
N GLU A 199 4.26 -24.39 0.65
CA GLU A 199 4.00 -25.83 0.81
C GLU A 199 4.57 -26.39 2.13
N TRP A 200 4.40 -25.64 3.22
CA TRP A 200 4.85 -26.06 4.55
C TRP A 200 3.72 -26.77 5.30
N GLY A 201 3.93 -28.03 5.63
CA GLY A 201 2.92 -28.86 6.32
C GLY A 201 2.83 -28.62 7.84
N TRP A 202 3.72 -27.78 8.41
CA TRP A 202 3.82 -27.53 9.85
C TRP A 202 3.25 -26.17 10.29
N VAL A 203 2.63 -25.43 9.38
CA VAL A 203 2.05 -24.12 9.66
C VAL A 203 0.53 -24.17 9.57
N GLU A 204 -0.11 -23.35 10.37
CA GLU A 204 -1.54 -23.09 10.24
C GLU A 204 -1.78 -22.07 9.10
N LYS A 205 -2.62 -22.44 8.13
CA LYS A 205 -2.93 -21.63 6.94
C LYS A 205 -4.32 -21.07 7.07
N LYS A 206 -4.44 -19.74 7.03
CA LYS A 206 -5.74 -19.05 7.08
C LYS A 206 -5.89 -18.11 5.88
N PRO A 207 -6.92 -18.30 5.03
CA PRO A 207 -7.21 -17.38 3.93
C PRO A 207 -7.49 -15.97 4.46
N TRP A 208 -6.87 -14.97 3.84
CA TRP A 208 -7.14 -13.58 4.19
C TRP A 208 -8.52 -13.15 3.72
N ALA A 209 -9.25 -12.49 4.61
CA ALA A 209 -10.50 -11.80 4.30
C ALA A 209 -10.50 -10.45 5.03
N ARG A 210 -10.87 -9.40 4.32
CA ARG A 210 -10.83 -8.05 4.86
C ARG A 210 -11.65 -7.90 6.15
N GLU A 211 -12.84 -8.48 6.15
CA GLU A 211 -13.78 -8.42 7.27
C GLU A 211 -13.26 -9.17 8.52
N GLN A 212 -12.31 -10.07 8.32
CA GLN A 212 -11.70 -10.90 9.37
C GLN A 212 -10.34 -10.37 9.83
N GLU A 213 -9.72 -9.44 9.09
CA GLU A 213 -8.34 -9.01 9.29
C GLU A 213 -8.04 -8.59 10.73
N ILE A 214 -8.90 -7.78 11.34
CA ILE A 214 -8.71 -7.32 12.73
C ILE A 214 -8.74 -8.50 13.70
N GLN A 215 -9.72 -9.39 13.55
CA GLN A 215 -9.86 -10.57 14.42
C GLN A 215 -8.70 -11.54 14.20
N ASP A 216 -8.22 -11.65 12.99
CA ASP A 216 -7.09 -12.51 12.63
C ASP A 216 -5.79 -12.00 13.24
N VAL A 217 -5.53 -10.70 13.19
CA VAL A 217 -4.36 -10.07 13.83
C VAL A 217 -4.45 -10.15 15.35
N LEU A 218 -5.64 -9.99 15.93
CA LEU A 218 -5.87 -10.22 17.36
C LEU A 218 -5.61 -11.67 17.79
N GLY A 219 -5.68 -12.61 16.86
CA GLY A 219 -5.31 -14.01 17.09
C GLY A 219 -3.82 -14.24 17.27
N PHE A 220 -2.95 -13.27 16.96
CA PHE A 220 -1.51 -13.37 17.15
C PHE A 220 -1.07 -12.96 18.55
N ASP A 221 -0.06 -13.63 19.10
CA ASP A 221 0.64 -13.19 20.30
C ASP A 221 1.93 -12.46 19.93
N ILE A 222 2.56 -12.88 18.83
CA ILE A 222 3.73 -12.23 18.24
C ILE A 222 3.48 -12.09 16.75
N GLY A 223 3.48 -10.86 16.26
CA GLY A 223 3.47 -10.57 14.82
C GLY A 223 4.90 -10.52 14.28
N ILE A 224 5.16 -11.16 13.15
CA ILE A 224 6.42 -11.00 12.40
C ILE A 224 6.17 -10.37 11.05
N MET A 225 7.16 -9.58 10.55
CA MET A 225 7.07 -8.82 9.30
C MET A 225 8.39 -8.83 8.53
#